data_a4cc6a03eee5ff7381b292c19de094d1
#
_entry.id   a4cc6a03eee5ff7381b292c19de094d1
#
_cell.length_a   1.000
_cell.length_b   1.000
_cell.length_c   1.000
_cell.angle_alpha   90.00
_cell.angle_beta   90.00
_cell.angle_gamma   90.00
#
_symmetry.space_group_name_H-M   'P 1'
#
loop_
_entity.id
_entity.type
_entity.pdbx_description
1 polymer ?
#
loop_
_entity_poly.entity_id
_entity_poly.type
_entity_poly.pdbx_seq_one_letter_code
_entity_poly.pdbx_strand_id
1 'polypeptide(L)'
;MKKMSNTELELLRQKADELNLQILKLINERGNVVKEIGKAKEAQGVNRFDPVRERTMLNNIIENNDGPFENSTIQHIFKEIFKAGLELQEEDHSKALLVSRKKKPEDTIVEIKGEKIGDGQQRFIVGPCAVESYEQVAEVAAAAKKQGIKILRGGAFKPRTSPYDFQGLGVEGLQILKRVADEFDLAVISEIVTPAHIEEALDYIDVIQIGARNMQNFELLKAAGAVKKPVLLKRGLAATISEFINAAEYIMSQGNDQIILCERGIRTYETATRNTLDISAVPILKQETHLPVFVDVTHSTGRRDLLLPTAKAALAIGADGVMAEVHPDPSVALSDSAQQMAIPEFEKWLNELKPMVKVNA
;
A
#
# COMPACT_ATOMS: atom_id res chain seq x y z
N MET A 1 -20.63 1.01 60.85
CA MET A 1 -19.68 1.66 59.91
C MET A 1 -19.40 3.08 60.42
N LYS A 2 -18.16 3.37 60.88
CA LYS A 2 -17.76 4.73 61.25
C LYS A 2 -17.77 5.60 59.97
N LYS A 3 -18.49 6.74 59.97
CA LYS A 3 -18.37 7.75 58.90
C LYS A 3 -16.94 8.27 58.88
N MET A 4 -16.21 8.05 57.80
CA MET A 4 -14.91 8.70 57.60
C MET A 4 -15.06 10.20 57.59
N SER A 5 -14.13 10.91 58.23
CA SER A 5 -14.10 12.38 58.23
C SER A 5 -13.70 12.90 56.84
N ASN A 6 -14.15 14.11 56.44
CA ASN A 6 -13.75 14.72 55.17
C ASN A 6 -12.22 14.83 55.07
N THR A 7 -11.51 15.10 56.13
CA THR A 7 -10.05 15.20 56.20
C THR A 7 -9.36 13.85 55.89
N GLU A 8 -9.92 12.75 56.36
CA GLU A 8 -9.39 11.40 56.15
C GLU A 8 -9.56 10.97 54.68
N LEU A 9 -10.70 11.32 54.06
CA LEU A 9 -10.93 11.09 52.63
C LEU A 9 -9.96 11.89 51.77
N GLU A 10 -9.69 13.15 52.08
CA GLU A 10 -8.73 13.98 51.37
C GLU A 10 -7.29 13.45 51.44
N LEU A 11 -6.86 12.94 52.60
CA LEU A 11 -5.55 12.31 52.77
C LEU A 11 -5.41 11.05 51.90
N LEU A 12 -6.48 10.22 51.80
CA LEU A 12 -6.46 9.03 50.95
C LEU A 12 -6.44 9.38 49.48
N ARG A 13 -7.11 10.45 49.05
CA ARG A 13 -7.05 10.99 47.68
C ARG A 13 -5.63 11.46 47.32
N GLN A 14 -5.00 12.27 48.20
CA GLN A 14 -3.64 12.71 48.02
C GLN A 14 -2.65 11.55 47.87
N LYS A 15 -2.80 10.52 48.73
CA LYS A 15 -1.97 9.31 48.62
C LYS A 15 -2.18 8.57 47.30
N ALA A 16 -3.44 8.48 46.80
CA ALA A 16 -3.72 7.90 45.51
C ALA A 16 -3.07 8.70 44.34
N ASP A 17 -3.11 10.03 44.43
CA ASP A 17 -2.46 10.91 43.42
C ASP A 17 -0.94 10.75 43.40
N GLU A 18 -0.30 10.66 44.59
CA GLU A 18 1.13 10.37 44.69
C GLU A 18 1.49 9.00 44.06
N LEU A 19 0.69 7.97 44.29
CA LEU A 19 0.88 6.66 43.70
C LEU A 19 0.70 6.68 42.15
N ASN A 20 -0.26 7.45 41.66
CA ASN A 20 -0.44 7.64 40.21
C ASN A 20 0.81 8.24 39.55
N LEU A 21 1.45 9.21 40.18
CA LEU A 21 2.70 9.79 39.68
C LEU A 21 3.86 8.81 39.72
N GLN A 22 3.92 7.93 40.75
CA GLN A 22 4.92 6.88 40.83
C GLN A 22 4.72 5.83 39.72
N ILE A 23 3.49 5.41 39.48
CA ILE A 23 3.12 4.49 38.41
C ILE A 23 3.52 5.09 37.04
N LEU A 24 3.17 6.36 36.79
CA LEU A 24 3.54 7.07 35.54
C LEU A 24 5.05 7.07 35.34
N LYS A 25 5.83 7.36 36.40
CA LYS A 25 7.30 7.35 36.33
C LYS A 25 7.83 5.97 35.95
N LEU A 26 7.35 4.90 36.59
CA LEU A 26 7.77 3.52 36.33
C LEU A 26 7.37 3.05 34.92
N ILE A 27 6.18 3.44 34.44
CA ILE A 27 5.76 3.14 33.05
C ILE A 27 6.70 3.81 32.05
N ASN A 28 7.08 5.08 32.26
CA ASN A 28 8.00 5.80 31.38
C ASN A 28 9.44 5.22 31.43
N GLU A 29 9.94 4.87 32.61
CA GLU A 29 11.22 4.21 32.76
C GLU A 29 11.24 2.86 32.01
N ARG A 30 10.19 2.06 32.17
CA ARG A 30 10.02 0.81 31.42
C ARG A 30 9.97 1.06 29.91
N GLY A 31 9.26 2.11 29.46
CA GLY A 31 9.20 2.50 28.06
C GLY A 31 10.59 2.76 27.46
N ASN A 32 11.46 3.46 28.19
CA ASN A 32 12.84 3.71 27.76
C ASN A 32 13.66 2.40 27.65
N VAL A 33 13.51 1.49 28.59
CA VAL A 33 14.19 0.17 28.53
C VAL A 33 13.69 -0.64 27.33
N VAL A 34 12.37 -0.58 27.04
CA VAL A 34 11.78 -1.27 25.89
C VAL A 34 12.32 -0.72 24.57
N LYS A 35 12.56 0.59 24.45
CA LYS A 35 13.24 1.19 23.26
C LYS A 35 14.64 0.64 23.07
N GLU A 36 15.43 0.56 24.13
CA GLU A 36 16.80 0.00 24.05
C GLU A 36 16.78 -1.50 23.67
N ILE A 37 15.82 -2.27 24.19
CA ILE A 37 15.62 -3.66 23.78
C ILE A 37 15.27 -3.73 22.28
N GLY A 38 14.44 -2.82 21.77
CA GLY A 38 14.10 -2.74 20.35
C GLY A 38 15.33 -2.55 19.47
N LYS A 39 16.20 -1.60 19.80
CA LYS A 39 17.47 -1.36 19.09
C LYS A 39 18.40 -2.57 19.14
N ALA A 40 18.52 -3.22 20.30
CA ALA A 40 19.37 -4.39 20.46
C ALA A 40 18.89 -5.58 19.62
N LYS A 41 17.56 -5.81 19.56
CA LYS A 41 16.95 -6.85 18.72
C LYS A 41 17.16 -6.57 17.23
N GLU A 42 17.02 -5.32 16.81
CA GLU A 42 17.25 -4.90 15.43
C GLU A 42 18.71 -5.16 15.00
N ALA A 43 19.68 -4.81 15.84
CA ALA A 43 21.09 -5.07 15.59
C ALA A 43 21.42 -6.57 15.48
N GLN A 44 20.63 -7.44 16.11
CA GLN A 44 20.80 -8.90 16.11
C GLN A 44 19.93 -9.62 15.07
N GLY A 45 19.07 -8.91 14.33
CA GLY A 45 18.11 -9.51 13.38
C GLY A 45 17.04 -10.38 14.06
N VAL A 46 16.73 -10.14 15.33
CA VAL A 46 15.77 -10.92 16.12
C VAL A 46 14.39 -10.27 16.07
N ASN A 47 13.34 -11.10 15.97
CA ASN A 47 11.96 -10.64 15.96
C ASN A 47 11.63 -9.81 17.21
N ARG A 48 10.94 -8.67 17.01
CA ARG A 48 10.53 -7.78 18.11
C ARG A 48 9.49 -8.42 19.00
N PHE A 49 8.46 -9.04 18.42
CA PHE A 49 7.46 -9.76 19.17
C PHE A 49 7.95 -11.17 19.53
N ASP A 50 7.97 -11.47 20.81
CA ASP A 50 8.32 -12.76 21.37
C ASP A 50 7.20 -13.25 22.29
N PRO A 51 6.28 -14.09 21.77
CA PRO A 51 5.12 -14.56 22.52
C PRO A 51 5.50 -15.46 23.70
N VAL A 52 6.65 -16.13 23.64
CA VAL A 52 7.14 -16.98 24.75
C VAL A 52 7.59 -16.07 25.90
N ARG A 53 8.35 -15.02 25.57
CA ARG A 53 8.82 -14.04 26.55
C ARG A 53 7.65 -13.29 27.19
N GLU A 54 6.65 -12.87 26.38
CA GLU A 54 5.45 -12.19 26.91
C GLU A 54 4.70 -13.07 27.89
N ARG A 55 4.49 -14.34 27.57
CA ARG A 55 3.84 -15.31 28.49
C ARG A 55 4.63 -15.47 29.78
N THR A 56 5.94 -15.60 29.69
CA THR A 56 6.82 -15.72 30.85
C THR A 56 6.74 -14.50 31.77
N MET A 57 6.74 -13.30 31.20
CA MET A 57 6.57 -12.05 31.96
C MET A 57 5.22 -11.96 32.64
N LEU A 58 4.13 -12.31 31.94
CA LEU A 58 2.78 -12.29 32.52
C LEU A 58 2.66 -13.31 33.67
N ASN A 59 3.19 -14.50 33.53
CA ASN A 59 3.17 -15.51 34.60
C ASN A 59 3.93 -15.02 35.82
N ASN A 60 5.12 -14.46 35.66
CA ASN A 60 5.90 -13.91 36.75
C ASN A 60 5.17 -12.77 37.46
N ILE A 61 4.45 -11.91 36.73
CA ILE A 61 3.63 -10.84 37.33
C ILE A 61 2.47 -11.41 38.14
N ILE A 62 1.80 -12.42 37.61
CA ILE A 62 0.68 -13.08 38.29
C ILE A 62 1.12 -13.81 39.57
N GLU A 63 2.27 -14.50 39.52
CA GLU A 63 2.86 -15.20 40.67
C GLU A 63 3.24 -14.25 41.82
N ASN A 64 3.54 -12.99 41.51
CA ASN A 64 3.90 -11.96 42.48
C ASN A 64 2.73 -10.99 42.82
N ASN A 65 1.51 -11.32 42.43
CA ASN A 65 0.34 -10.49 42.73
C ASN A 65 -0.23 -10.78 44.13
N ASP A 66 0.21 -10.03 45.10
CA ASP A 66 -0.31 -10.10 46.51
C ASP A 66 -1.39 -9.05 46.78
N GLY A 67 -1.86 -8.34 45.77
CA GLY A 67 -2.70 -7.17 45.94
C GLY A 67 -4.20 -7.45 45.90
N PRO A 68 -5.03 -6.41 46.03
CA PRO A 68 -6.48 -6.53 46.09
C PRO A 68 -7.12 -6.81 44.72
N PHE A 69 -6.35 -6.71 43.60
CA PHE A 69 -6.85 -6.98 42.27
C PHE A 69 -6.71 -8.45 41.91
N GLU A 70 -7.73 -8.98 41.23
CA GLU A 70 -7.67 -10.33 40.68
C GLU A 70 -6.60 -10.45 39.61
N ASN A 71 -6.03 -11.64 39.44
CA ASN A 71 -5.00 -11.92 38.43
C ASN A 71 -5.43 -11.57 37.02
N SER A 72 -6.70 -11.75 36.67
CA SER A 72 -7.28 -11.36 35.38
C SER A 72 -7.17 -9.84 35.11
N THR A 73 -7.42 -9.02 36.10
CA THR A 73 -7.32 -7.55 36.05
C THR A 73 -5.87 -7.12 35.87
N ILE A 74 -4.95 -7.68 36.65
CA ILE A 74 -3.52 -7.40 36.54
C ILE A 74 -3.00 -7.82 35.16
N GLN A 75 -3.39 -8.99 34.67
CA GLN A 75 -3.01 -9.47 33.36
C GLN A 75 -3.47 -8.52 32.26
N HIS A 76 -4.68 -7.99 32.35
CA HIS A 76 -5.20 -7.03 31.36
C HIS A 76 -4.39 -5.73 31.36
N ILE A 77 -4.13 -5.15 32.52
CA ILE A 77 -3.33 -3.91 32.66
C ILE A 77 -1.93 -4.10 32.04
N PHE A 78 -1.24 -5.18 32.36
CA PHE A 78 0.11 -5.42 31.86
C PHE A 78 0.14 -5.74 30.36
N LYS A 79 -0.90 -6.36 29.80
CA LYS A 79 -1.03 -6.52 28.34
C LYS A 79 -1.11 -5.17 27.64
N GLU A 80 -1.87 -4.21 28.18
CA GLU A 80 -1.93 -2.85 27.60
C GLU A 80 -0.58 -2.12 27.71
N ILE A 81 0.14 -2.27 28.84
CA ILE A 81 1.50 -1.73 28.98
C ILE A 81 2.48 -2.38 28.00
N PHE A 82 2.35 -3.68 27.71
CA PHE A 82 3.20 -4.39 26.74
C PHE A 82 2.89 -3.93 25.32
N LYS A 83 1.61 -3.78 24.98
CA LYS A 83 1.16 -3.27 23.69
C LYS A 83 1.69 -1.86 23.43
N ALA A 84 1.54 -0.94 24.39
CA ALA A 84 2.09 0.41 24.30
C ALA A 84 3.63 0.40 24.11
N GLY A 85 4.32 -0.55 24.75
CA GLY A 85 5.76 -0.73 24.56
C GLY A 85 6.14 -1.21 23.17
N LEU A 86 5.35 -2.09 22.54
CA LEU A 86 5.53 -2.50 21.15
C LEU A 86 5.29 -1.35 20.17
N GLU A 87 4.26 -0.55 20.41
CA GLU A 87 3.95 0.66 19.62
C GLU A 87 5.11 1.65 19.63
N LEU A 88 5.79 1.85 20.78
CA LEU A 88 7.01 2.67 20.88
C LEU A 88 8.18 2.11 20.03
N GLN A 89 8.32 0.79 19.95
CA GLN A 89 9.34 0.15 19.10
C GLN A 89 8.99 0.27 17.60
N GLU A 90 7.69 0.21 17.26
CA GLU A 90 7.21 0.39 15.89
C GLU A 90 7.41 1.84 15.42
N GLU A 91 7.18 2.82 16.29
CA GLU A 91 7.40 4.23 15.96
C GLU A 91 8.89 4.54 15.66
N ASP A 92 9.80 3.99 16.45
CA ASP A 92 11.25 4.13 16.18
C ASP A 92 11.68 3.39 14.92
N HIS A 93 11.03 2.25 14.60
CA HIS A 93 11.29 1.53 13.36
C HIS A 93 10.79 2.30 12.12
N SER A 94 9.58 2.84 12.17
CA SER A 94 9.06 3.62 11.04
C SER A 94 9.95 4.82 10.69
N LYS A 95 10.68 5.37 11.67
CA LYS A 95 11.69 6.42 11.45
C LYS A 95 12.96 5.90 10.74
N ALA A 96 13.26 4.61 10.83
CA ALA A 96 14.44 3.99 10.23
C ALA A 96 14.21 3.47 8.80
N LEU A 97 12.95 3.32 8.36
CA LEU A 97 12.62 2.83 7.01
C LEU A 97 13.19 3.75 5.93
N LEU A 98 13.76 3.14 4.88
CA LEU A 98 14.28 3.87 3.72
C LEU A 98 13.18 4.64 3.00
N VAL A 99 11.96 4.06 2.91
CA VAL A 99 10.79 4.70 2.29
C VAL A 99 10.18 5.82 3.13
N SER A 100 10.61 6.00 4.40
CA SER A 100 10.00 6.97 5.31
C SER A 100 10.32 8.40 4.93
N ARG A 101 9.30 9.28 4.97
CA ARG A 101 9.43 10.73 4.84
C ARG A 101 10.38 11.32 5.90
N LYS A 102 10.48 10.70 7.07
CA LYS A 102 11.43 11.11 8.12
C LYS A 102 12.90 10.85 7.73
N LYS A 103 13.14 9.89 6.84
CA LYS A 103 14.46 9.58 6.29
C LYS A 103 14.83 10.47 5.11
N LYS A 104 13.85 10.72 4.21
CA LYS A 104 13.98 11.58 3.03
C LYS A 104 12.77 12.51 2.97
N PRO A 105 12.93 13.81 3.33
CA PRO A 105 11.82 14.77 3.32
C PRO A 105 11.28 15.11 1.93
N GLU A 106 12.13 15.06 0.90
CA GLU A 106 11.79 15.38 -0.49
C GLU A 106 11.03 14.25 -1.16
N ASP A 107 10.11 14.58 -2.08
CA ASP A 107 9.40 13.59 -2.87
C ASP A 107 10.36 12.81 -3.78
N THR A 108 10.11 11.52 -3.91
CA THR A 108 10.77 10.70 -4.93
C THR A 108 10.10 10.93 -6.26
N ILE A 109 10.91 11.25 -7.26
CA ILE A 109 10.48 11.34 -8.66
C ILE A 109 10.87 10.03 -9.35
N VAL A 110 9.87 9.30 -9.83
CA VAL A 110 10.06 8.08 -10.63
C VAL A 110 10.03 8.45 -12.10
N GLU A 111 11.08 8.10 -12.84
CA GLU A 111 11.17 8.37 -14.27
C GLU A 111 10.84 7.13 -15.09
N ILE A 112 9.89 7.26 -16.02
CA ILE A 112 9.41 6.19 -16.89
C ILE A 112 9.45 6.68 -18.34
N LYS A 113 10.44 6.28 -19.11
CA LYS A 113 10.60 6.67 -20.53
C LYS A 113 10.40 8.17 -20.77
N GLY A 114 11.01 9.01 -19.89
CA GLY A 114 10.93 10.47 -19.94
C GLY A 114 9.74 11.10 -19.23
N GLU A 115 8.75 10.32 -18.81
CA GLU A 115 7.67 10.80 -17.93
C GLU A 115 8.10 10.78 -16.47
N LYS A 116 7.83 11.86 -15.76
CA LYS A 116 8.14 12.02 -14.34
C LYS A 116 6.88 11.85 -13.48
N ILE A 117 6.93 10.94 -12.52
CA ILE A 117 5.86 10.67 -11.56
C ILE A 117 6.30 11.17 -10.18
N GLY A 118 5.47 11.96 -9.50
CA GLY A 118 5.82 12.56 -8.21
C GLY A 118 6.43 13.96 -8.32
N ASP A 119 6.42 14.56 -9.50
CA ASP A 119 6.90 15.91 -9.78
C ASP A 119 5.87 17.03 -9.48
N GLY A 120 4.78 16.67 -8.82
CA GLY A 120 3.67 17.57 -8.55
C GLY A 120 2.61 17.64 -9.65
N GLN A 121 2.85 17.02 -10.81
CA GLN A 121 1.87 16.88 -11.88
C GLN A 121 1.18 15.52 -11.81
N GLN A 122 -0.11 15.51 -12.10
CA GLN A 122 -0.89 14.28 -12.06
C GLN A 122 -0.87 13.57 -13.42
N ARG A 123 -0.75 12.25 -13.40
CA ARG A 123 -0.62 11.41 -14.59
C ARG A 123 -1.74 10.36 -14.65
N PHE A 124 -1.97 9.83 -15.86
CA PHE A 124 -2.90 8.74 -16.08
C PHE A 124 -2.18 7.52 -16.62
N ILE A 125 -2.52 6.36 -16.09
CA ILE A 125 -2.10 5.05 -16.57
C ILE A 125 -3.37 4.35 -17.07
N VAL A 126 -3.43 4.01 -18.36
CA VAL A 126 -4.59 3.36 -18.95
C VAL A 126 -4.19 2.17 -19.80
N GLY A 127 -5.13 1.25 -20.04
CA GLY A 127 -4.91 0.10 -20.90
C GLY A 127 -5.86 -1.04 -20.54
N PRO A 128 -5.84 -2.14 -21.29
CA PRO A 128 -6.75 -3.26 -21.05
C PRO A 128 -6.39 -4.04 -19.77
N CYS A 129 -7.37 -4.69 -19.15
CA CYS A 129 -7.15 -5.56 -18.00
C CYS A 129 -6.16 -6.68 -18.33
N ALA A 130 -6.38 -7.36 -19.45
CA ALA A 130 -5.52 -8.40 -19.98
C ALA A 130 -5.08 -8.05 -21.42
N VAL A 131 -3.93 -8.54 -21.81
CA VAL A 131 -3.51 -8.58 -23.21
C VAL A 131 -4.17 -9.79 -23.86
N GLU A 132 -5.01 -9.56 -24.87
CA GLU A 132 -5.80 -10.59 -25.54
C GLU A 132 -5.41 -10.78 -26.99
N SER A 133 -5.08 -9.69 -27.69
CA SER A 133 -4.55 -9.67 -29.05
C SER A 133 -3.78 -8.38 -29.33
N TYR A 134 -3.05 -8.35 -30.43
CA TYR A 134 -2.39 -7.14 -30.91
C TYR A 134 -3.42 -6.03 -31.23
N GLU A 135 -4.49 -6.37 -31.96
CA GLU A 135 -5.52 -5.44 -32.39
C GLU A 135 -6.20 -4.78 -31.18
N GLN A 136 -6.57 -5.59 -30.18
CA GLN A 136 -7.19 -5.10 -28.94
C GLN A 136 -6.28 -4.07 -28.24
N VAL A 137 -5.00 -4.35 -28.07
CA VAL A 137 -4.05 -3.45 -27.42
C VAL A 137 -3.78 -2.20 -28.26
N ALA A 138 -3.64 -2.36 -29.59
CA ALA A 138 -3.36 -1.27 -30.52
C ALA A 138 -4.49 -0.24 -30.57
N GLU A 139 -5.76 -0.67 -30.57
CA GLU A 139 -6.89 0.25 -30.52
C GLU A 139 -6.91 1.08 -29.25
N VAL A 140 -6.65 0.47 -28.09
CA VAL A 140 -6.57 1.19 -26.82
C VAL A 140 -5.36 2.12 -26.78
N ALA A 141 -4.20 1.69 -27.31
CA ALA A 141 -3.00 2.50 -27.37
C ALA A 141 -3.19 3.74 -28.26
N ALA A 142 -3.83 3.58 -29.42
CA ALA A 142 -4.18 4.68 -30.31
C ALA A 142 -5.07 5.72 -29.60
N ALA A 143 -6.13 5.26 -28.89
CA ALA A 143 -6.99 6.13 -28.12
C ALA A 143 -6.25 6.84 -26.98
N ALA A 144 -5.39 6.13 -26.26
CA ALA A 144 -4.57 6.68 -25.20
C ALA A 144 -3.60 7.77 -25.73
N LYS A 145 -2.87 7.47 -26.80
CA LYS A 145 -1.93 8.42 -27.45
C LYS A 145 -2.65 9.68 -27.92
N LYS A 146 -3.80 9.54 -28.59
CA LYS A 146 -4.63 10.67 -29.04
C LYS A 146 -5.02 11.60 -27.89
N GLN A 147 -5.20 11.05 -26.69
CA GLN A 147 -5.54 11.78 -25.49
C GLN A 147 -4.33 12.33 -24.72
N GLY A 148 -3.10 12.11 -25.19
CA GLY A 148 -1.86 12.56 -24.57
C GLY A 148 -1.38 11.68 -23.44
N ILE A 149 -1.96 10.48 -23.26
CA ILE A 149 -1.46 9.49 -22.30
C ILE A 149 -0.11 8.95 -22.78
N LYS A 150 0.81 8.72 -21.84
CA LYS A 150 2.17 8.25 -22.11
C LYS A 150 2.45 6.85 -21.56
N ILE A 151 1.59 6.34 -20.71
CA ILE A 151 1.83 5.08 -20.00
C ILE A 151 0.66 4.13 -20.26
N LEU A 152 0.97 3.02 -20.92
CA LEU A 152 0.04 1.94 -21.23
C LEU A 152 0.22 0.81 -20.23
N ARG A 153 -0.88 0.31 -19.66
CA ARG A 153 -0.88 -0.90 -18.85
C ARG A 153 -1.55 -2.06 -19.59
N GLY A 154 -1.11 -3.28 -19.31
CA GLY A 154 -1.76 -4.49 -19.81
C GLY A 154 -1.26 -5.72 -19.06
N GLY A 155 -2.16 -6.60 -18.62
CA GLY A 155 -1.79 -7.81 -17.90
C GLY A 155 -1.43 -8.93 -18.90
N ALA A 156 -0.14 -9.26 -19.03
CA ALA A 156 0.31 -10.42 -19.81
C ALA A 156 0.18 -11.72 -19.01
N PHE A 157 0.41 -11.65 -17.72
CA PHE A 157 0.15 -12.72 -16.74
C PHE A 157 -1.06 -12.36 -15.89
N LYS A 158 -1.99 -13.31 -15.68
CA LYS A 158 -3.24 -13.07 -14.94
C LYS A 158 -3.38 -14.05 -13.80
N PRO A 159 -3.04 -13.67 -12.55
CA PRO A 159 -3.34 -14.50 -11.38
C PRO A 159 -4.85 -14.51 -11.14
N ARG A 160 -5.48 -15.67 -11.34
CA ARG A 160 -6.92 -15.87 -11.24
C ARG A 160 -7.28 -16.68 -10.01
N THR A 161 -8.49 -16.42 -9.46
CA THR A 161 -9.02 -17.24 -8.36
C THR A 161 -9.37 -18.64 -8.83
N SER A 162 -9.91 -18.77 -10.05
CA SER A 162 -10.18 -20.03 -10.70
C SER A 162 -9.05 -20.42 -11.67
N PRO A 163 -8.53 -21.66 -11.63
CA PRO A 163 -7.52 -22.10 -12.60
C PRO A 163 -8.08 -22.31 -14.02
N TYR A 164 -9.40 -22.26 -14.19
CA TYR A 164 -10.08 -22.39 -15.47
C TYR A 164 -10.32 -21.04 -16.18
N ASP A 165 -10.10 -19.91 -15.48
CA ASP A 165 -10.20 -18.60 -16.07
C ASP A 165 -8.98 -18.32 -16.98
N PHE A 166 -9.09 -17.34 -17.86
CA PHE A 166 -7.99 -16.90 -18.73
C PHE A 166 -6.77 -16.48 -17.90
N GLN A 167 -5.64 -17.16 -18.11
CA GLN A 167 -4.40 -16.97 -17.33
C GLN A 167 -3.45 -15.92 -17.93
N GLY A 168 -3.83 -15.30 -19.04
CA GLY A 168 -2.98 -14.40 -19.83
C GLY A 168 -2.18 -15.14 -20.91
N LEU A 169 -1.57 -14.36 -21.80
CA LEU A 169 -0.75 -14.87 -22.90
C LEU A 169 0.73 -15.06 -22.51
N GLY A 170 1.09 -14.74 -21.27
CA GLY A 170 2.48 -14.87 -20.82
C GLY A 170 3.45 -14.00 -21.62
N VAL A 171 4.59 -14.57 -22.02
CA VAL A 171 5.63 -13.87 -22.78
C VAL A 171 5.10 -13.33 -24.13
N GLU A 172 4.22 -14.06 -24.81
CA GLU A 172 3.58 -13.57 -26.04
C GLU A 172 2.82 -12.27 -25.79
N GLY A 173 2.09 -12.18 -24.66
CA GLY A 173 1.41 -10.96 -24.26
C GLY A 173 2.37 -9.80 -23.98
N LEU A 174 3.55 -10.06 -23.40
CA LEU A 174 4.59 -9.04 -23.22
C LEU A 174 5.14 -8.55 -24.57
N GLN A 175 5.36 -9.45 -25.54
CA GLN A 175 5.81 -9.12 -26.88
C GLN A 175 4.79 -8.26 -27.63
N ILE A 176 3.49 -8.57 -27.52
CA ILE A 176 2.41 -7.77 -28.08
C ILE A 176 2.42 -6.37 -27.46
N LEU A 177 2.46 -6.25 -26.12
CA LEU A 177 2.51 -4.97 -25.43
C LEU A 177 3.70 -4.11 -25.89
N LYS A 178 4.89 -4.71 -25.93
CA LYS A 178 6.11 -4.00 -26.35
C LYS A 178 6.00 -3.50 -27.77
N ARG A 179 5.57 -4.34 -28.69
CA ARG A 179 5.39 -3.97 -30.10
C ARG A 179 4.43 -2.80 -30.26
N VAL A 180 3.26 -2.85 -29.62
CA VAL A 180 2.27 -1.76 -29.66
C VAL A 180 2.83 -0.50 -28.99
N ALA A 181 3.47 -0.63 -27.83
CA ALA A 181 4.02 0.53 -27.13
C ALA A 181 5.12 1.24 -27.93
N ASP A 182 5.95 0.51 -28.66
CA ASP A 182 6.97 1.09 -29.54
C ASP A 182 6.33 1.82 -30.74
N GLU A 183 5.28 1.24 -31.34
CA GLU A 183 4.54 1.85 -32.44
C GLU A 183 3.87 3.17 -32.03
N PHE A 184 3.30 3.23 -30.83
CA PHE A 184 2.61 4.43 -30.34
C PHE A 184 3.47 5.32 -29.45
N ASP A 185 4.75 5.02 -29.25
CA ASP A 185 5.67 5.72 -28.34
C ASP A 185 5.08 5.88 -26.95
N LEU A 186 4.74 4.74 -26.31
CA LEU A 186 4.20 4.64 -24.96
C LEU A 186 5.16 3.85 -24.06
N ALA A 187 5.13 4.12 -22.77
CA ALA A 187 5.76 3.27 -21.77
C ALA A 187 4.82 2.12 -21.39
N VAL A 188 5.39 0.97 -21.00
CA VAL A 188 4.65 -0.26 -20.69
C VAL A 188 4.72 -0.62 -19.23
N ILE A 189 3.54 -0.88 -18.63
CA ILE A 189 3.41 -1.50 -17.31
C ILE A 189 2.71 -2.85 -17.48
N SER A 190 3.31 -3.92 -16.95
CA SER A 190 2.67 -5.23 -16.86
C SER A 190 2.88 -5.89 -15.50
N GLU A 191 1.88 -6.67 -15.07
CA GLU A 191 1.96 -7.41 -13.81
C GLU A 191 2.89 -8.60 -13.93
N ILE A 192 3.77 -8.76 -12.94
CA ILE A 192 4.67 -9.89 -12.78
C ILE A 192 4.21 -10.67 -11.53
N VAL A 193 4.15 -12.00 -11.64
CA VAL A 193 3.54 -12.85 -10.60
C VAL A 193 4.54 -13.77 -9.90
N THR A 194 5.71 -14.01 -10.49
CA THR A 194 6.80 -14.80 -9.90
C THR A 194 8.16 -14.16 -10.15
N PRO A 195 9.18 -14.42 -9.32
CA PRO A 195 10.54 -13.93 -9.58
C PRO A 195 11.10 -14.34 -10.96
N ALA A 196 10.81 -15.55 -11.42
CA ALA A 196 11.26 -16.03 -12.73
C ALA A 196 10.74 -15.18 -13.90
N HIS A 197 9.50 -14.70 -13.82
CA HIS A 197 8.94 -13.84 -14.86
C HIS A 197 9.61 -12.45 -14.96
N ILE A 198 10.37 -12.02 -13.93
CA ILE A 198 11.07 -10.72 -13.99
C ILE A 198 12.08 -10.76 -15.13
N GLU A 199 12.97 -11.75 -15.16
CA GLU A 199 14.02 -11.87 -16.20
C GLU A 199 13.40 -11.92 -17.59
N GLU A 200 12.31 -12.69 -17.77
CA GLU A 200 11.60 -12.80 -19.04
C GLU A 200 10.95 -11.49 -19.48
N ALA A 201 10.58 -10.61 -18.54
CA ALA A 201 9.84 -9.39 -18.82
C ALA A 201 10.73 -8.15 -19.04
N LEU A 202 11.99 -8.15 -18.57
CA LEU A 202 12.83 -6.94 -18.53
C LEU A 202 12.98 -6.24 -19.87
N ASP A 203 13.00 -6.99 -20.99
CA ASP A 203 13.15 -6.43 -22.34
C ASP A 203 11.83 -5.88 -22.90
N TYR A 204 10.70 -6.22 -22.30
CA TYR A 204 9.38 -5.89 -22.83
C TYR A 204 8.62 -4.82 -22.05
N ILE A 205 9.00 -4.55 -20.80
CA ILE A 205 8.28 -3.61 -19.94
C ILE A 205 9.19 -2.50 -19.42
N ASP A 206 8.61 -1.34 -19.16
CA ASP A 206 9.29 -0.19 -18.54
C ASP A 206 9.06 -0.14 -17.02
N VAL A 207 7.95 -0.70 -16.55
CA VAL A 207 7.57 -0.74 -15.13
C VAL A 207 7.07 -2.13 -14.77
N ILE A 208 7.59 -2.67 -13.67
CA ILE A 208 7.08 -3.92 -13.06
C ILE A 208 5.87 -3.58 -12.20
N GLN A 209 4.70 -4.15 -12.47
CA GLN A 209 3.58 -4.08 -11.56
C GLN A 209 3.56 -5.30 -10.63
N ILE A 210 3.51 -5.06 -9.32
CA ILE A 210 3.22 -6.08 -8.32
C ILE A 210 1.74 -5.96 -7.95
N GLY A 211 0.96 -6.99 -8.30
CA GLY A 211 -0.47 -7.02 -8.03
C GLY A 211 -0.81 -7.17 -6.55
N ALA A 212 -2.02 -6.80 -6.19
CA ALA A 212 -2.50 -6.82 -4.80
C ALA A 212 -2.41 -8.20 -4.12
N ARG A 213 -2.55 -9.29 -4.89
CA ARG A 213 -2.39 -10.67 -4.38
C ARG A 213 -0.95 -11.03 -4.03
N ASN A 214 0.02 -10.31 -4.61
CA ASN A 214 1.45 -10.53 -4.43
C ASN A 214 2.14 -9.46 -3.56
N MET A 215 1.39 -8.56 -2.91
CA MET A 215 1.97 -7.55 -2.03
C MET A 215 2.79 -8.17 -0.87
N GLN A 216 2.43 -9.37 -0.43
CA GLN A 216 3.13 -10.11 0.63
C GLN A 216 4.02 -11.25 0.08
N ASN A 217 4.24 -11.29 -1.22
CA ASN A 217 5.21 -12.22 -1.82
C ASN A 217 6.62 -11.60 -1.71
N PHE A 218 7.21 -11.73 -0.53
CA PHE A 218 8.48 -11.06 -0.19
C PHE A 218 9.63 -11.46 -1.12
N GLU A 219 9.65 -12.69 -1.62
CA GLU A 219 10.67 -13.10 -2.59
C GLU A 219 10.49 -12.39 -3.94
N LEU A 220 9.25 -12.17 -4.39
CA LEU A 220 8.97 -11.36 -5.58
C LEU A 220 9.32 -9.89 -5.35
N LEU A 221 9.04 -9.33 -4.16
CA LEU A 221 9.39 -7.96 -3.82
C LEU A 221 10.92 -7.74 -3.83
N LYS A 222 11.68 -8.68 -3.23
CA LYS A 222 13.15 -8.63 -3.26
C LYS A 222 13.69 -8.73 -4.69
N ALA A 223 13.16 -9.64 -5.48
CA ALA A 223 13.59 -9.80 -6.88
C ALA A 223 13.28 -8.55 -7.72
N ALA A 224 12.11 -7.93 -7.54
CA ALA A 224 11.76 -6.66 -8.19
C ALA A 224 12.64 -5.50 -7.69
N GLY A 225 13.06 -5.53 -6.42
CA GLY A 225 13.99 -4.56 -5.84
C GLY A 225 15.43 -4.71 -6.33
N ALA A 226 15.83 -5.91 -6.75
CA ALA A 226 17.19 -6.17 -7.24
C ALA A 226 17.43 -5.70 -8.69
N VAL A 227 16.37 -5.36 -9.44
CA VAL A 227 16.47 -4.87 -10.81
C VAL A 227 16.25 -3.36 -10.89
N LYS A 228 16.84 -2.70 -11.91
CA LYS A 228 16.75 -1.24 -12.09
C LYS A 228 15.54 -0.83 -12.96
N LYS A 229 14.38 -1.41 -12.67
CA LYS A 229 13.11 -1.01 -13.32
C LYS A 229 12.21 -0.39 -12.28
N PRO A 230 11.48 0.69 -12.56
CA PRO A 230 10.44 1.19 -11.68
C PRO A 230 9.43 0.10 -11.31
N VAL A 231 8.93 0.16 -10.07
CA VAL A 231 7.95 -0.79 -9.56
C VAL A 231 6.67 -0.06 -9.16
N LEU A 232 5.54 -0.46 -9.72
CA LEU A 232 4.22 -0.05 -9.25
C LEU A 232 3.68 -1.14 -8.32
N LEU A 233 3.65 -0.84 -7.03
CA LEU A 233 3.20 -1.75 -5.99
C LEU A 233 1.74 -1.47 -5.63
N LYS A 234 0.84 -2.44 -5.83
CA LYS A 234 -0.58 -2.35 -5.47
C LYS A 234 -0.81 -2.81 -4.03
N ARG A 235 -1.60 -2.05 -3.27
CA ARG A 235 -2.01 -2.41 -1.91
C ARG A 235 -2.75 -3.74 -1.89
N GLY A 236 -2.43 -4.60 -0.94
CA GLY A 236 -3.07 -5.88 -0.71
C GLY A 236 -4.54 -5.75 -0.33
N LEU A 237 -5.33 -6.78 -0.65
CA LEU A 237 -6.80 -6.76 -0.51
C LEU A 237 -7.28 -6.58 0.94
N ALA A 238 -6.48 -6.92 1.93
CA ALA A 238 -6.77 -6.77 3.36
C ALA A 238 -5.58 -6.18 4.12
N ALA A 239 -4.69 -5.48 3.41
CA ALA A 239 -3.47 -4.93 3.98
C ALA A 239 -3.73 -3.59 4.69
N THR A 240 -3.15 -3.45 5.86
CA THR A 240 -3.03 -2.16 6.54
C THR A 240 -2.06 -1.25 5.79
N ILE A 241 -2.09 0.04 6.09
CA ILE A 241 -1.12 1.01 5.52
C ILE A 241 0.31 0.66 5.96
N SER A 242 0.50 0.24 7.21
CA SER A 242 1.82 -0.18 7.72
C SER A 242 2.39 -1.38 6.95
N GLU A 243 1.58 -2.41 6.69
CA GLU A 243 2.00 -3.56 5.87
C GLU A 243 2.35 -3.15 4.44
N PHE A 244 1.59 -2.21 3.87
CA PHE A 244 1.85 -1.70 2.53
C PHE A 244 3.16 -0.91 2.45
N ILE A 245 3.45 -0.06 3.44
CA ILE A 245 4.72 0.67 3.56
C ILE A 245 5.89 -0.32 3.72
N ASN A 246 5.75 -1.34 4.56
CA ASN A 246 6.77 -2.37 4.73
C ASN A 246 7.00 -3.20 3.46
N ALA A 247 5.97 -3.45 2.65
CA ALA A 247 6.13 -4.11 1.36
C ALA A 247 6.98 -3.25 0.39
N ALA A 248 6.80 -1.94 0.38
CA ALA A 248 7.66 -1.03 -0.37
C ALA A 248 9.11 -1.01 0.17
N GLU A 249 9.28 -1.10 1.50
CA GLU A 249 10.60 -1.20 2.13
C GLU A 249 11.36 -2.45 1.66
N TYR A 250 10.68 -3.60 1.49
CA TYR A 250 11.31 -4.80 0.93
C TYR A 250 11.93 -4.56 -0.44
N ILE A 251 11.26 -3.78 -1.31
CA ILE A 251 11.78 -3.42 -2.62
C ILE A 251 12.97 -2.46 -2.47
N MET A 252 12.80 -1.39 -1.69
CA MET A 252 13.82 -0.35 -1.53
C MET A 252 15.09 -0.88 -0.85
N SER A 253 14.97 -1.83 0.09
CA SER A 253 16.10 -2.45 0.77
C SER A 253 17.03 -3.25 -0.15
N GLN A 254 16.57 -3.59 -1.37
CA GLN A 254 17.39 -4.22 -2.41
C GLN A 254 18.07 -3.21 -3.34
N GLY A 255 17.89 -1.90 -3.11
CA GLY A 255 18.53 -0.83 -3.86
C GLY A 255 17.69 -0.20 -4.96
N ASN A 256 16.40 -0.54 -5.09
CA ASN A 256 15.49 0.09 -6.03
C ASN A 256 14.59 1.11 -5.31
N ASP A 257 14.86 2.39 -5.53
CA ASP A 257 14.10 3.52 -4.98
C ASP A 257 13.00 4.04 -5.92
N GLN A 258 12.87 3.47 -7.12
CA GLN A 258 11.90 3.86 -8.14
C GLN A 258 10.57 3.13 -7.92
N ILE A 259 9.87 3.49 -6.86
CA ILE A 259 8.63 2.82 -6.42
C ILE A 259 7.44 3.77 -6.50
N ILE A 260 6.33 3.30 -7.06
CA ILE A 260 5.02 3.97 -7.09
C ILE A 260 4.07 3.13 -6.25
N LEU A 261 3.46 3.74 -5.24
CA LEU A 261 2.40 3.11 -4.46
C LEU A 261 1.06 3.25 -5.19
N CYS A 262 0.23 2.21 -5.15
CA CYS A 262 -1.08 2.24 -5.80
C CYS A 262 -2.18 1.72 -4.87
N GLU A 263 -2.99 2.65 -4.36
CA GLU A 263 -4.24 2.31 -3.66
C GLU A 263 -5.24 1.74 -4.68
N ARG A 264 -5.96 0.67 -4.30
CA ARG A 264 -6.90 -0.03 -5.19
C ARG A 264 -8.15 -0.58 -4.50
N GLY A 265 -8.40 -0.10 -3.29
CA GLY A 265 -9.48 -0.58 -2.43
C GLY A 265 -9.11 -1.83 -1.61
N ILE A 266 -9.75 -1.96 -0.49
CA ILE A 266 -9.60 -3.08 0.44
C ILE A 266 -10.93 -3.82 0.59
N ARG A 267 -10.87 -5.09 0.97
CA ARG A 267 -12.05 -5.88 1.32
C ARG A 267 -12.59 -5.42 2.66
N THR A 268 -13.88 -5.13 2.68
CA THR A 268 -14.63 -4.82 3.89
C THR A 268 -15.92 -5.65 3.91
N TYR A 269 -16.78 -5.39 4.84
CA TYR A 269 -18.13 -5.99 4.88
C TYR A 269 -19.09 -5.40 3.83
N GLU A 270 -18.73 -4.28 3.18
CA GLU A 270 -19.57 -3.65 2.14
C GLU A 270 -19.59 -4.50 0.86
N THR A 271 -20.77 -4.67 0.28
CA THR A 271 -21.02 -5.50 -0.89
C THR A 271 -21.54 -4.73 -2.11
N ALA A 272 -21.88 -3.43 -1.94
CA ALA A 272 -22.35 -2.57 -3.04
C ALA A 272 -21.23 -2.26 -4.05
N THR A 273 -19.96 -2.43 -3.65
CA THR A 273 -18.77 -2.31 -4.49
C THR A 273 -17.89 -3.54 -4.34
N ARG A 274 -17.04 -3.81 -5.34
CA ARG A 274 -16.09 -4.92 -5.31
C ARG A 274 -15.11 -4.83 -4.13
N ASN A 275 -14.62 -3.63 -3.85
CA ASN A 275 -13.81 -3.29 -2.70
C ASN A 275 -14.18 -1.88 -2.23
N THR A 276 -13.89 -1.55 -0.98
CA THR A 276 -14.02 -0.20 -0.46
C THR A 276 -12.77 0.60 -0.80
N LEU A 277 -12.90 1.67 -1.57
CA LEU A 277 -11.79 2.57 -1.85
C LEU A 277 -11.44 3.35 -0.58
N ASP A 278 -10.25 3.11 -0.04
CA ASP A 278 -9.70 3.88 1.07
C ASP A 278 -8.98 5.13 0.53
N ILE A 279 -9.77 6.15 0.23
CA ILE A 279 -9.21 7.39 -0.32
C ILE A 279 -8.33 8.13 0.70
N SER A 280 -8.53 7.92 2.00
CA SER A 280 -7.70 8.46 3.07
C SER A 280 -6.28 7.89 3.09
N ALA A 281 -6.07 6.72 2.49
CA ALA A 281 -4.73 6.15 2.34
C ALA A 281 -3.78 7.06 1.55
N VAL A 282 -4.29 7.84 0.58
CA VAL A 282 -3.45 8.72 -0.24
C VAL A 282 -2.69 9.75 0.60
N PRO A 283 -3.34 10.64 1.35
CA PRO A 283 -2.60 11.61 2.17
C PRO A 283 -1.78 10.96 3.29
N ILE A 284 -2.22 9.84 3.86
CA ILE A 284 -1.46 9.12 4.88
C ILE A 284 -0.14 8.60 4.29
N LEU A 285 -0.19 7.92 3.14
CA LEU A 285 1.00 7.41 2.45
C LEU A 285 1.97 8.55 2.07
N LYS A 286 1.46 9.69 1.63
CA LYS A 286 2.27 10.87 1.30
C LYS A 286 2.87 11.55 2.54
N GLN A 287 2.28 11.42 3.71
CA GLN A 287 2.83 11.90 4.98
C GLN A 287 3.89 10.95 5.54
N GLU A 288 3.65 9.64 5.43
CA GLU A 288 4.55 8.62 5.99
C GLU A 288 5.72 8.29 5.07
N THR A 289 5.53 8.37 3.74
CA THR A 289 6.55 8.01 2.75
C THR A 289 6.85 9.17 1.80
N HIS A 290 8.01 9.11 1.15
CA HIS A 290 8.40 10.05 0.09
C HIS A 290 8.03 9.54 -1.32
N LEU A 291 7.29 8.42 -1.42
CA LEU A 291 6.95 7.75 -2.68
C LEU A 291 5.69 8.36 -3.32
N PRO A 292 5.62 8.44 -4.66
CA PRO A 292 4.40 8.86 -5.34
C PRO A 292 3.27 7.83 -5.17
N VAL A 293 2.02 8.34 -5.12
CA VAL A 293 0.82 7.54 -4.84
C VAL A 293 -0.18 7.66 -5.97
N PHE A 294 -0.54 6.53 -6.58
CA PHE A 294 -1.61 6.37 -7.56
C PHE A 294 -2.86 5.77 -6.95
N VAL A 295 -4.00 5.96 -7.62
CA VAL A 295 -5.27 5.30 -7.29
C VAL A 295 -5.78 4.54 -8.50
N ASP A 296 -5.97 3.23 -8.35
CA ASP A 296 -6.64 2.38 -9.33
C ASP A 296 -8.15 2.42 -9.09
N VAL A 297 -8.85 3.20 -9.89
CA VAL A 297 -10.30 3.40 -9.73
C VAL A 297 -11.13 2.25 -10.29
N THR A 298 -10.56 1.44 -11.18
CA THR A 298 -11.26 0.30 -11.77
C THR A 298 -11.35 -0.87 -10.80
N HIS A 299 -10.20 -1.28 -10.23
CA HIS A 299 -10.16 -2.41 -9.29
C HIS A 299 -10.66 -2.05 -7.89
N SER A 300 -10.79 -0.77 -7.54
CA SER A 300 -11.36 -0.35 -6.26
C SER A 300 -12.84 -0.69 -6.18
N THR A 301 -13.67 0.02 -6.91
CA THR A 301 -15.13 -0.14 -6.81
C THR A 301 -15.68 -1.29 -7.65
N GLY A 302 -15.04 -1.63 -8.79
CA GLY A 302 -15.52 -2.63 -9.73
C GLY A 302 -16.80 -2.20 -10.47
N ARG A 303 -17.14 -0.90 -10.46
CA ARG A 303 -18.35 -0.32 -11.04
C ARG A 303 -18.01 0.83 -11.96
N ARG A 304 -18.49 0.77 -13.23
CA ARG A 304 -18.22 1.81 -14.24
C ARG A 304 -18.84 3.18 -13.90
N ASP A 305 -20.01 3.20 -13.30
CA ASP A 305 -20.70 4.43 -12.87
C ASP A 305 -19.95 5.20 -11.77
N LEU A 306 -19.02 4.53 -11.05
CA LEU A 306 -18.21 5.15 -10.00
C LEU A 306 -16.82 5.57 -10.45
N LEU A 307 -16.38 5.23 -11.67
CA LEU A 307 -15.01 5.55 -12.16
C LEU A 307 -14.75 7.05 -12.20
N LEU A 308 -15.70 7.85 -12.65
CA LEU A 308 -15.53 9.30 -12.71
C LEU A 308 -15.51 9.96 -11.32
N PRO A 309 -16.49 9.76 -10.43
CA PRO A 309 -16.46 10.38 -9.11
C PRO A 309 -15.27 9.93 -8.27
N THR A 310 -14.85 8.68 -8.36
CA THR A 310 -13.67 8.19 -7.62
C THR A 310 -12.36 8.75 -8.17
N ALA A 311 -12.24 8.92 -9.49
CA ALA A 311 -11.09 9.56 -10.11
C ALA A 311 -11.01 11.05 -9.70
N LYS A 312 -12.13 11.77 -9.72
CA LYS A 312 -12.19 13.16 -9.22
C LYS A 312 -11.76 13.26 -7.75
N ALA A 313 -12.22 12.35 -6.91
CA ALA A 313 -11.82 12.30 -5.50
C ALA A 313 -10.32 12.03 -5.35
N ALA A 314 -9.77 11.08 -6.12
CA ALA A 314 -8.35 10.75 -6.09
C ALA A 314 -7.46 11.94 -6.50
N LEU A 315 -7.81 12.65 -7.56
CA LEU A 315 -7.09 13.85 -8.00
C LEU A 315 -7.20 14.99 -6.97
N ALA A 316 -8.39 15.20 -6.43
CA ALA A 316 -8.66 16.27 -5.45
C ALA A 316 -7.90 16.06 -4.14
N ILE A 317 -7.77 14.82 -3.65
CA ILE A 317 -7.07 14.50 -2.40
C ILE A 317 -5.54 14.51 -2.57
N GLY A 318 -5.03 14.66 -3.80
CA GLY A 318 -3.61 14.84 -4.07
C GLY A 318 -2.87 13.56 -4.49
N ALA A 319 -3.56 12.57 -5.06
CA ALA A 319 -2.88 11.46 -5.72
C ALA A 319 -2.00 11.97 -6.87
N ASP A 320 -0.84 11.34 -7.10
CA ASP A 320 0.06 11.68 -8.19
C ASP A 320 -0.46 11.15 -9.55
N GLY A 321 -1.49 10.33 -9.52
CA GLY A 321 -2.19 9.93 -10.73
C GLY A 321 -3.29 8.90 -10.49
N VAL A 322 -3.95 8.56 -11.59
CA VAL A 322 -5.07 7.62 -11.63
C VAL A 322 -4.78 6.52 -12.64
N MET A 323 -5.08 5.28 -12.24
CA MET A 323 -5.04 4.12 -13.13
C MET A 323 -6.46 3.67 -13.45
N ALA A 324 -6.74 3.39 -14.73
CA ALA A 324 -8.03 2.88 -15.19
C ALA A 324 -7.88 1.86 -16.31
N GLU A 325 -8.87 0.96 -16.42
CA GLU A 325 -8.91 -0.07 -17.46
C GLU A 325 -9.82 0.34 -18.62
N VAL A 326 -9.32 0.11 -19.83
CA VAL A 326 -10.00 0.45 -21.09
C VAL A 326 -9.92 -0.74 -22.04
N HIS A 327 -11.01 -1.07 -22.69
CA HIS A 327 -11.08 -2.14 -23.68
C HIS A 327 -11.89 -1.67 -24.91
N PRO A 328 -11.55 -2.09 -26.14
CA PRO A 328 -12.33 -1.71 -27.34
C PRO A 328 -13.80 -2.08 -27.21
N ASP A 329 -14.07 -3.32 -26.80
CA ASP A 329 -15.40 -3.84 -26.49
C ASP A 329 -15.37 -4.62 -25.16
N PRO A 330 -15.71 -3.99 -24.02
CA PRO A 330 -15.71 -4.66 -22.71
C PRO A 330 -16.63 -5.88 -22.61
N SER A 331 -17.63 -5.99 -23.48
CA SER A 331 -18.60 -7.10 -23.42
C SER A 331 -18.00 -8.47 -23.77
N VAL A 332 -16.90 -8.47 -24.55
CA VAL A 332 -16.19 -9.68 -25.00
C VAL A 332 -14.83 -9.87 -24.28
N ALA A 333 -14.50 -8.97 -23.34
CA ALA A 333 -13.23 -9.04 -22.63
C ALA A 333 -13.08 -10.34 -21.84
N LEU A 334 -11.90 -10.97 -21.95
CA LEU A 334 -11.56 -12.23 -21.26
C LEU A 334 -11.31 -12.03 -19.76
N SER A 335 -11.17 -10.78 -19.30
CA SER A 335 -10.91 -10.44 -17.89
C SER A 335 -11.61 -9.15 -17.52
N ASP A 336 -12.25 -9.15 -16.33
CA ASP A 336 -12.84 -7.99 -15.66
C ASP A 336 -13.78 -7.13 -16.58
N SER A 337 -14.56 -7.80 -17.44
CA SER A 337 -15.46 -7.19 -18.45
C SER A 337 -16.44 -6.16 -17.88
N ALA A 338 -16.93 -6.37 -16.67
CA ALA A 338 -17.94 -5.52 -16.05
C ALA A 338 -17.44 -4.12 -15.65
N GLN A 339 -16.13 -3.96 -15.46
CA GLN A 339 -15.53 -2.74 -14.87
C GLN A 339 -14.71 -1.90 -15.86
N GLN A 340 -14.29 -2.46 -17.00
CA GLN A 340 -13.52 -1.73 -18.00
C GLN A 340 -14.38 -0.71 -18.76
N MET A 341 -13.82 0.43 -19.11
CA MET A 341 -14.46 1.42 -19.97
C MET A 341 -14.30 1.04 -21.45
N ALA A 342 -15.35 1.26 -22.26
CA ALA A 342 -15.18 1.32 -23.69
C ALA A 342 -14.42 2.58 -24.10
N ILE A 343 -13.77 2.58 -25.29
CA ILE A 343 -12.96 3.73 -25.78
C ILE A 343 -13.76 5.05 -25.75
N PRO A 344 -15.02 5.14 -26.23
CA PRO A 344 -15.80 6.40 -26.15
C PRO A 344 -16.10 6.86 -24.72
N GLU A 345 -16.32 5.92 -23.79
CA GLU A 345 -16.51 6.23 -22.38
C GLU A 345 -15.22 6.78 -21.75
N PHE A 346 -14.06 6.19 -22.09
CA PHE A 346 -12.75 6.65 -21.65
C PHE A 346 -12.44 8.07 -22.16
N GLU A 347 -12.70 8.38 -23.43
CA GLU A 347 -12.48 9.72 -23.97
C GLU A 347 -13.31 10.76 -23.23
N LYS A 348 -14.58 10.47 -22.96
CA LYS A 348 -15.46 11.33 -22.15
C LYS A 348 -14.97 11.49 -20.72
N TRP A 349 -14.64 10.38 -20.07
CA TRP A 349 -14.14 10.33 -18.69
C TRP A 349 -12.87 11.19 -18.53
N LEU A 350 -11.92 11.06 -19.45
CA LEU A 350 -10.68 11.81 -19.38
C LEU A 350 -10.88 13.31 -19.65
N ASN A 351 -11.76 13.68 -20.60
CA ASN A 351 -12.08 15.08 -20.89
C ASN A 351 -12.71 15.80 -19.67
N GLU A 352 -13.46 15.07 -18.83
CA GLU A 352 -14.00 15.63 -17.59
C GLU A 352 -12.94 15.75 -16.47
N LEU A 353 -11.86 14.98 -16.53
CA LEU A 353 -10.79 15.01 -15.53
C LEU A 353 -9.67 16.01 -15.87
N LYS A 354 -9.38 16.22 -17.15
CA LYS A 354 -8.29 17.14 -17.61
C LYS A 354 -8.32 18.52 -16.95
N PRO A 355 -9.48 19.18 -16.75
CA PRO A 355 -9.52 20.48 -16.09
C PRO A 355 -9.12 20.47 -14.60
N MET A 356 -9.14 19.29 -13.98
CA MET A 356 -8.78 19.10 -12.56
C MET A 356 -7.31 18.76 -12.35
N VAL A 357 -6.63 18.34 -13.41
CA VAL A 357 -5.22 17.93 -13.33
C VAL A 357 -4.34 19.13 -13.04
N LYS A 358 -3.55 19.05 -11.99
CA LYS A 358 -2.53 20.05 -11.71
C LYS A 358 -1.46 20.00 -12.80
N VAL A 359 -1.37 21.02 -13.60
CA VAL A 359 -0.28 21.27 -14.55
C VAL A 359 0.54 22.40 -13.94
N ASN A 360 1.83 22.20 -13.74
CA ASN A 360 2.70 23.30 -13.33
C ASN A 360 2.68 24.35 -14.44
N ALA A 361 2.31 25.59 -14.06
CA ALA A 361 2.30 26.74 -14.95
C ALA A 361 3.73 27.15 -15.35
#